data_833709480d3de5fe3ad59e65af0ddc0a
#
_entry.id   833709480d3de5fe3ad59e65af0ddc0a
#
_cell.length_a   1.000
_cell.length_b   1.000
_cell.length_c   1.000
_cell.angle_alpha   90.00
_cell.angle_beta   90.00
_cell.angle_gamma   90.00
#
_symmetry.space_group_name_H-M   'P 1'
#
loop_
_entity.id
_entity.type
_entity.pdbx_description
1 polymer ?
#
loop_
_entity_poly.entity_id
_entity_poly.type
_entity_poly.pdbx_seq_one_letter_code
_entity_poly.pdbx_strand_id
1 'polypeptide(L)'
;VGIPLQAATIVVREIDSGKTTLGHRADASMNPASLMKLLTTLAALEILGPAYTWRTELLAAGQPVNGVIEGGLYLRGSGDPKLTYDRLWLLLRELRGRGVKEIRGDLLLDRSAFAPVEHDPAAFDGKSLRPYNVGPDALLFNFATLHLNLLPETTAVRILAEPLPAGVEIVNKLQLSDAKTC
;
A
#
# COMPACT_ATOMS: atom_id res chain seq x y z
N VAL A 1 -22.41 -19.68 -17.70
CA VAL A 1 -22.52 -18.23 -17.77
C VAL A 1 -21.86 -17.82 -19.08
N GLY A 2 -22.67 -17.36 -20.07
CA GLY A 2 -22.15 -16.91 -21.35
C GLY A 2 -21.66 -15.47 -21.22
N ILE A 3 -20.39 -15.23 -21.64
CA ILE A 3 -19.88 -13.86 -21.82
C ILE A 3 -20.34 -13.40 -23.20
N PRO A 4 -21.05 -12.25 -23.32
CA PRO A 4 -21.42 -11.71 -24.61
C PRO A 4 -20.18 -11.40 -25.44
N LEU A 5 -20.15 -11.78 -26.72
CA LEU A 5 -18.99 -11.56 -27.60
C LEU A 5 -18.58 -10.08 -27.70
N GLN A 6 -19.53 -9.17 -27.62
CA GLN A 6 -19.26 -7.74 -27.61
C GLN A 6 -18.58 -7.25 -26.33
N ALA A 7 -18.58 -8.03 -25.25
CA ALA A 7 -17.91 -7.73 -23.99
C ALA A 7 -16.50 -8.36 -23.89
N ALA A 8 -16.02 -8.98 -24.97
CA ALA A 8 -14.71 -9.62 -25.02
C ALA A 8 -13.86 -9.09 -26.17
N THR A 9 -12.56 -9.03 -25.97
CA THR A 9 -11.55 -8.87 -27.02
C THR A 9 -10.55 -10.02 -26.88
N ILE A 10 -10.18 -10.62 -28.00
CA ILE A 10 -9.25 -11.74 -28.03
C ILE A 10 -8.26 -11.53 -29.16
N VAL A 11 -6.97 -11.64 -28.84
CA VAL A 11 -5.89 -11.65 -29.82
C VAL A 11 -4.96 -12.83 -29.51
N VAL A 12 -4.73 -13.69 -30.49
CA VAL A 12 -3.75 -14.75 -30.41
C VAL A 12 -2.70 -14.50 -31.46
N ARG A 13 -1.45 -14.42 -31.06
CA ARG A 13 -0.31 -14.21 -31.95
C ARG A 13 0.70 -15.35 -31.83
N GLU A 14 1.25 -15.74 -32.93
CA GLU A 14 2.43 -16.59 -32.97
C GLU A 14 3.64 -15.77 -32.49
N ILE A 15 4.41 -16.33 -31.55
CA ILE A 15 5.49 -15.57 -30.88
C ILE A 15 6.62 -15.24 -31.88
N ASP A 16 7.04 -16.21 -32.67
CA ASP A 16 8.22 -16.08 -33.54
C ASP A 16 7.96 -15.14 -34.73
N SER A 17 6.81 -15.25 -35.35
CA SER A 17 6.46 -14.46 -36.55
C SER A 17 5.67 -13.20 -36.26
N GLY A 18 5.11 -13.06 -35.04
CA GLY A 18 4.19 -11.98 -34.67
C GLY A 18 2.84 -12.03 -35.39
N LYS A 19 2.59 -13.10 -36.20
CA LYS A 19 1.37 -13.25 -37.00
C LYS A 19 0.16 -13.48 -36.10
N THR A 20 -0.88 -12.70 -36.31
CA THR A 20 -2.16 -12.90 -35.62
C THR A 20 -2.88 -14.10 -36.21
N THR A 21 -3.11 -15.13 -35.40
CA THR A 21 -3.82 -16.35 -35.77
C THR A 21 -5.30 -16.30 -35.43
N LEU A 22 -5.66 -15.52 -34.39
CA LEU A 22 -7.04 -15.24 -34.02
C LEU A 22 -7.16 -13.79 -33.58
N GLY A 23 -8.13 -13.07 -34.14
CA GLY A 23 -8.47 -11.70 -33.73
C GLY A 23 -9.98 -11.57 -33.57
N HIS A 24 -10.44 -11.19 -32.40
CA HIS A 24 -11.82 -10.82 -32.16
C HIS A 24 -11.83 -9.45 -31.49
N ARG A 25 -12.37 -8.45 -32.20
CA ARG A 25 -12.42 -7.07 -31.77
C ARG A 25 -11.06 -6.53 -31.27
N ALA A 26 -9.98 -6.89 -31.97
CA ALA A 26 -8.60 -6.62 -31.54
C ALA A 26 -8.32 -5.13 -31.27
N ASP A 27 -8.98 -4.24 -32.02
CA ASP A 27 -8.79 -2.79 -31.96
C ASP A 27 -9.85 -2.08 -31.06
N ALA A 28 -10.73 -2.85 -30.42
CA ALA A 28 -11.74 -2.27 -29.55
C ALA A 28 -11.12 -1.84 -28.21
N SER A 29 -11.32 -0.60 -27.84
CA SER A 29 -10.91 -0.08 -26.54
C SER A 29 -11.68 -0.79 -25.42
N MET A 30 -10.96 -1.37 -24.47
CA MET A 30 -11.51 -2.09 -23.31
C MET A 30 -10.83 -1.60 -22.04
N ASN A 31 -11.56 -1.63 -20.93
CA ASN A 31 -10.95 -1.36 -19.64
C ASN A 31 -10.02 -2.53 -19.27
N PRO A 32 -8.70 -2.31 -19.17
CA PRO A 32 -7.73 -3.37 -18.89
C PRO A 32 -7.77 -3.86 -17.45
N ALA A 33 -8.42 -3.15 -16.55
CA ALA A 33 -8.40 -3.42 -15.11
C ALA A 33 -6.95 -3.72 -14.64
N SER A 34 -6.71 -4.82 -13.93
CA SER A 34 -5.38 -5.21 -13.43
C SER A 34 -4.37 -5.60 -14.53
N LEU A 35 -4.77 -5.78 -15.77
CA LEU A 35 -3.82 -5.97 -16.88
C LEU A 35 -2.94 -4.74 -17.11
N MET A 36 -3.38 -3.55 -16.70
CA MET A 36 -2.57 -2.34 -16.70
C MET A 36 -1.26 -2.49 -15.91
N LYS A 37 -1.22 -3.38 -14.91
CA LYS A 37 -0.01 -3.66 -14.14
C LYS A 37 1.13 -4.22 -14.99
N LEU A 38 0.82 -4.93 -16.07
CA LEU A 38 1.83 -5.42 -17.01
C LEU A 38 2.56 -4.26 -17.70
N LEU A 39 1.79 -3.28 -18.17
CA LEU A 39 2.36 -2.09 -18.81
C LEU A 39 3.13 -1.24 -17.80
N THR A 40 2.58 -1.02 -16.62
CA THR A 40 3.25 -0.27 -15.54
C THR A 40 4.56 -0.94 -15.12
N THR A 41 4.57 -2.27 -14.99
CA THR A 41 5.77 -3.02 -14.60
C THR A 41 6.82 -2.97 -15.72
N LEU A 42 6.40 -3.14 -16.98
CA LEU A 42 7.32 -3.02 -18.11
C LEU A 42 7.96 -1.63 -18.15
N ALA A 43 7.17 -0.58 -18.08
CA ALA A 43 7.67 0.80 -18.06
C ALA A 43 8.62 1.06 -16.88
N ALA A 44 8.31 0.53 -15.70
CA ALA A 44 9.18 0.65 -14.54
C ALA A 44 10.52 -0.05 -14.75
N LEU A 45 10.53 -1.26 -15.31
CA LEU A 45 11.75 -2.00 -15.61
C LEU A 45 12.61 -1.30 -16.68
N GLU A 46 11.99 -0.74 -17.71
CA GLU A 46 12.68 -0.02 -18.78
C GLU A 46 13.27 1.32 -18.29
N ILE A 47 12.54 2.06 -17.45
CA ILE A 47 12.93 3.40 -17.01
C ILE A 47 13.87 3.34 -15.80
N LEU A 48 13.57 2.52 -14.81
CA LEU A 48 14.27 2.45 -13.53
C LEU A 48 15.32 1.34 -13.48
N GLY A 49 15.15 0.31 -14.29
CA GLY A 49 15.96 -0.91 -14.28
C GLY A 49 15.56 -1.90 -13.19
N PRO A 50 16.00 -3.17 -13.32
CA PRO A 50 15.62 -4.24 -12.40
C PRO A 50 16.24 -4.13 -10.99
N ALA A 51 17.29 -3.32 -10.84
CA ALA A 51 18.00 -3.11 -9.57
C ALA A 51 17.47 -1.89 -8.78
N TYR A 52 16.45 -1.22 -9.28
CA TYR A 52 15.88 -0.06 -8.57
C TYR A 52 15.30 -0.46 -7.21
N THR A 53 15.60 0.32 -6.19
CA THR A 53 15.08 0.14 -4.83
C THR A 53 14.52 1.45 -4.29
N TRP A 54 13.39 1.37 -3.60
CA TRP A 54 12.86 2.49 -2.84
C TRP A 54 13.66 2.70 -1.57
N ARG A 55 13.69 3.94 -1.09
CA ARG A 55 14.37 4.30 0.15
C ARG A 55 13.38 4.90 1.14
N THR A 56 13.46 4.43 2.38
CA THR A 56 12.85 5.08 3.53
C THR A 56 13.97 5.41 4.49
N GLU A 57 14.11 6.68 4.82
CA GLU A 57 15.28 7.20 5.55
C GLU A 57 14.85 7.87 6.85
N LEU A 58 15.63 7.64 7.90
CA LEU A 58 15.56 8.40 9.15
C LEU A 58 16.73 9.39 9.16
N LEU A 59 16.42 10.69 9.23
CA LEU A 59 17.39 11.78 9.18
C LEU A 59 17.27 12.61 10.46
N ALA A 60 18.41 12.96 11.04
CA ALA A 60 18.51 13.85 12.19
C ALA A 60 19.46 15.00 11.88
N ALA A 61 19.27 16.14 12.54
CA ALA A 61 20.14 17.30 12.35
C ALA A 61 21.58 17.10 12.89
N GLY A 62 21.77 16.12 13.79
CA GLY A 62 23.06 15.81 14.41
C GLY A 62 23.21 14.36 14.82
N GLN A 63 24.40 14.01 15.25
CA GLN A 63 24.69 12.68 15.80
C GLN A 63 24.11 12.55 17.22
N PRO A 64 23.72 11.36 17.65
CA PRO A 64 23.23 11.16 19.00
C PRO A 64 24.34 11.45 20.02
N VAL A 65 24.04 12.21 21.05
CA VAL A 65 24.91 12.49 22.19
C VAL A 65 24.41 11.66 23.37
N ASN A 66 25.23 10.79 23.93
CA ASN A 66 24.84 9.83 24.99
C ASN A 66 23.59 8.99 24.64
N GLY A 67 23.37 8.77 23.35
CA GLY A 67 22.21 8.03 22.84
C GLY A 67 20.94 8.86 22.65
N VAL A 68 21.02 10.19 22.82
CA VAL A 68 19.88 11.12 22.65
C VAL A 68 20.05 11.90 21.36
N ILE A 69 19.00 11.95 20.54
CA ILE A 69 18.86 12.88 19.40
C ILE A 69 18.02 14.05 19.89
N GLU A 70 18.60 15.25 19.86
CA GLU A 70 17.89 16.49 20.13
C GLU A 70 17.35 17.11 18.82
N GLY A 71 16.19 17.78 18.89
CA GLY A 71 15.63 18.54 17.76
C GLY A 71 14.76 17.77 16.80
N GLY A 72 14.47 16.48 17.08
CA GLY A 72 13.54 15.69 16.30
C GLY A 72 14.17 14.82 15.21
N LEU A 73 13.31 14.05 14.56
CA LEU A 73 13.69 13.07 13.54
C LEU A 73 12.81 13.25 12.30
N TYR A 74 13.42 13.19 11.13
CA TYR A 74 12.70 13.18 9.86
C TYR A 74 12.59 11.75 9.35
N LEU A 75 11.37 11.32 9.04
CA LEU A 75 11.11 10.12 8.27
C LEU A 75 10.81 10.53 6.84
N ARG A 76 11.76 10.25 5.93
CA ARG A 76 11.62 10.57 4.50
C ARG A 76 11.28 9.32 3.72
N GLY A 77 10.23 9.40 2.90
CA GLY A 77 9.81 8.34 1.98
C GLY A 77 10.10 8.66 0.53
N SER A 78 10.36 7.63 -0.25
CA SER A 78 10.47 7.71 -1.72
C SER A 78 9.35 6.96 -2.46
N GLY A 79 8.28 6.58 -1.76
CA GLY A 79 7.16 5.81 -2.34
C GLY A 79 7.34 4.31 -2.23
N ASP A 80 8.01 3.81 -1.20
CA ASP A 80 8.13 2.36 -0.97
C ASP A 80 6.74 1.73 -0.74
N PRO A 81 6.25 0.88 -1.67
CA PRO A 81 4.94 0.25 -1.55
C PRO A 81 4.88 -0.82 -0.46
N LYS A 82 6.02 -1.17 0.14
CA LYS A 82 6.15 -2.21 1.17
C LYS A 82 6.64 -1.67 2.52
N LEU A 83 6.45 -0.40 2.80
CA LEU A 83 6.71 0.15 4.14
C LEU A 83 5.63 -0.36 5.11
N THR A 84 5.82 -1.59 5.55
CA THR A 84 4.94 -2.32 6.48
C THR A 84 5.45 -2.21 7.91
N TYR A 85 4.72 -2.78 8.90
CA TYR A 85 5.12 -2.78 10.31
C TYR A 85 6.47 -3.41 10.56
N ASP A 86 6.72 -4.57 9.96
CA ASP A 86 7.98 -5.28 10.06
C ASP A 86 9.14 -4.45 9.49
N ARG A 87 8.92 -3.74 8.38
CA ARG A 87 9.91 -2.85 7.78
C ARG A 87 10.21 -1.63 8.67
N LEU A 88 9.18 -1.00 9.19
CA LEU A 88 9.35 0.11 10.15
C LEU A 88 10.06 -0.39 11.43
N TRP A 89 9.69 -1.55 11.93
CA TRP A 89 10.35 -2.14 13.10
C TRP A 89 11.84 -2.40 12.85
N LEU A 90 12.20 -2.93 11.67
CA LEU A 90 13.60 -3.14 11.28
C LEU A 90 14.38 -1.83 11.21
N LEU A 91 13.76 -0.78 10.64
CA LEU A 91 14.34 0.55 10.55
C LEU A 91 14.60 1.15 11.94
N LEU A 92 13.64 1.02 12.85
CA LEU A 92 13.79 1.47 14.25
C LEU A 92 14.84 0.64 15.00
N ARG A 93 14.90 -0.66 14.75
CA ARG A 93 15.94 -1.55 15.32
C ARG A 93 17.33 -1.15 14.85
N GLU A 94 17.49 -0.78 13.58
CA GLU A 94 18.75 -0.26 13.04
C GLU A 94 19.14 1.05 13.74
N LEU A 95 18.20 1.96 13.92
CA LEU A 95 18.41 3.21 14.65
C LEU A 95 18.89 2.93 16.09
N ARG A 96 18.28 1.97 16.78
CA ARG A 96 18.72 1.51 18.11
C ARG A 96 20.14 0.90 18.07
N GLY A 97 20.45 0.12 17.05
CA GLY A 97 21.77 -0.46 16.83
C GLY A 97 22.87 0.58 16.63
N ARG A 98 22.50 1.75 16.07
CA ARG A 98 23.40 2.93 15.96
C ARG A 98 23.56 3.72 17.26
N GLY A 99 23.01 3.22 18.37
CA GLY A 99 23.18 3.77 19.72
C GLY A 99 22.11 4.79 20.12
N VAL A 100 21.09 5.03 19.29
CA VAL A 100 19.98 5.95 19.64
C VAL A 100 19.07 5.26 20.65
N LYS A 101 18.86 5.92 21.80
CA LYS A 101 18.01 5.43 22.90
C LYS A 101 16.77 6.28 23.09
N GLU A 102 16.90 7.57 22.78
CA GLU A 102 15.85 8.56 22.99
C GLU A 102 15.88 9.61 21.86
N ILE A 103 14.72 10.09 21.48
CA ILE A 103 14.52 11.20 20.55
C ILE A 103 13.75 12.28 21.32
N ARG A 104 14.32 13.47 21.45
CA ARG A 104 13.71 14.63 22.09
C ARG A 104 13.34 15.64 21.04
N GLY A 105 12.10 15.56 20.59
CA GLY A 105 11.54 16.39 19.53
C GLY A 105 10.51 15.64 18.72
N ASP A 106 10.07 16.27 17.66
CA ASP A 106 9.00 15.75 16.82
C ASP A 106 9.49 14.70 15.81
N LEU A 107 8.60 13.83 15.39
CA LEU A 107 8.76 13.02 14.18
C LEU A 107 8.12 13.79 13.02
N LEU A 108 8.95 14.25 12.11
CA LEU A 108 8.56 15.00 10.91
C LEU A 108 8.46 14.05 9.72
N LEU A 109 7.33 14.04 9.04
CA LEU A 109 7.08 13.17 7.89
C LEU A 109 7.40 13.93 6.61
N ASP A 110 8.51 13.58 5.96
CA ASP A 110 8.91 14.15 4.67
C ASP A 110 8.36 13.33 3.52
N ARG A 111 7.31 13.84 2.91
CA ARG A 111 6.57 13.23 1.79
C ARG A 111 6.87 13.95 0.46
N SER A 112 7.88 14.80 0.42
CA SER A 112 8.18 15.69 -0.71
C SER A 112 8.63 14.98 -2.00
N ALA A 113 8.89 13.67 -1.95
CA ALA A 113 9.21 12.88 -3.14
C ALA A 113 8.04 12.79 -4.13
N PHE A 114 6.81 13.01 -3.70
CA PHE A 114 5.64 13.08 -4.56
C PHE A 114 5.03 14.48 -4.51
N ALA A 115 4.63 14.99 -5.68
CA ALA A 115 3.81 16.19 -5.73
C ALA A 115 2.42 15.89 -5.12
N PRO A 116 1.78 16.88 -4.48
CA PRO A 116 0.41 16.71 -4.01
C PRO A 116 -0.52 16.33 -5.17
N VAL A 117 -1.31 15.27 -4.97
CA VAL A 117 -2.28 14.79 -5.95
C VAL A 117 -3.63 14.69 -5.27
N GLU A 118 -4.64 15.29 -5.87
CA GLU A 118 -6.02 15.04 -5.48
C GLU A 118 -6.41 13.61 -5.86
N HIS A 119 -6.93 12.87 -4.91
CA HIS A 119 -7.32 11.48 -5.10
C HIS A 119 -8.66 11.21 -4.43
N ASP A 120 -9.62 10.73 -5.21
CA ASP A 120 -10.88 10.21 -4.69
C ASP A 120 -10.82 8.68 -4.65
N PRO A 121 -10.75 8.06 -3.48
CA PRO A 121 -10.70 6.61 -3.36
C PRO A 121 -11.98 5.90 -3.80
N ALA A 122 -13.09 6.63 -3.98
CA ALA A 122 -14.35 6.07 -4.47
C ALA A 122 -14.46 6.12 -6.01
N ALA A 123 -13.61 6.87 -6.70
CA ALA A 123 -13.75 7.15 -8.13
C ALA A 123 -13.73 5.91 -9.03
N PHE A 124 -13.02 4.85 -8.63
CA PHE A 124 -12.87 3.63 -9.44
C PHE A 124 -14.11 2.72 -9.39
N ASP A 125 -14.57 2.38 -8.19
CA ASP A 125 -15.62 1.36 -7.99
C ASP A 125 -16.60 1.68 -6.84
N GLY A 126 -16.56 2.88 -6.30
CA GLY A 126 -17.38 3.31 -5.17
C GLY A 126 -16.97 2.74 -3.81
N LYS A 127 -15.85 2.01 -3.74
CA LYS A 127 -15.42 1.28 -2.53
C LYS A 127 -14.21 1.95 -1.88
N SER A 128 -14.39 3.13 -1.32
CA SER A 128 -13.33 3.97 -0.76
C SER A 128 -12.46 3.31 0.32
N LEU A 129 -12.98 2.29 1.01
CA LEU A 129 -12.26 1.59 2.08
C LEU A 129 -11.44 0.37 1.59
N ARG A 130 -11.38 0.14 0.28
CA ARG A 130 -10.54 -0.94 -0.26
C ARG A 130 -9.09 -0.51 -0.34
N PRO A 131 -8.12 -1.34 0.12
CA PRO A 131 -6.69 -1.00 0.10
C PRO A 131 -6.15 -0.65 -1.29
N TYR A 132 -6.71 -1.24 -2.35
CA TYR A 132 -6.29 -0.96 -3.73
C TYR A 132 -6.77 0.40 -4.25
N ASN A 133 -7.63 1.09 -3.51
CA ASN A 133 -8.12 2.43 -3.82
C ASN A 133 -7.38 3.52 -3.01
N VAL A 134 -6.36 3.17 -2.23
CA VAL A 134 -5.56 4.17 -1.53
C VAL A 134 -4.79 5.05 -2.53
N GLY A 135 -4.70 6.35 -2.24
CA GLY A 135 -3.96 7.30 -3.07
C GLY A 135 -2.44 7.12 -2.98
N PRO A 136 -1.70 7.61 -3.98
CA PRO A 136 -0.24 7.59 -3.96
C PRO A 136 0.30 8.47 -2.82
N ASP A 137 1.29 7.96 -2.10
CA ASP A 137 1.93 8.66 -1.01
C ASP A 137 3.40 8.25 -0.90
N ALA A 138 4.30 9.22 -0.72
CA ALA A 138 5.72 8.95 -0.58
C ALA A 138 6.05 8.15 0.69
N LEU A 139 5.20 8.23 1.72
CA LEU A 139 5.28 7.49 2.98
C LEU A 139 4.04 6.63 3.23
N LEU A 140 3.56 5.94 2.21
CA LEU A 140 2.43 5.03 2.39
C LEU A 140 2.79 3.93 3.38
N PHE A 141 2.27 4.04 4.59
CA PHE A 141 2.53 3.07 5.65
C PHE A 141 1.44 2.00 5.71
N ASN A 142 1.87 0.74 5.72
CA ASN A 142 1.02 -0.44 5.86
C ASN A 142 -0.22 -0.41 4.94
N PHE A 143 -0.06 0.06 3.69
CA PHE A 143 -1.12 0.22 2.69
C PHE A 143 -2.28 1.13 3.15
N ALA A 144 -2.07 2.02 4.12
CA ALA A 144 -3.09 2.80 4.83
C ALA A 144 -4.23 1.91 5.37
N THR A 145 -3.91 0.72 5.87
CA THR A 145 -4.89 -0.24 6.37
C THR A 145 -4.82 -0.43 7.86
N LEU A 146 -5.97 -0.69 8.45
CA LEU A 146 -6.14 -1.17 9.81
C LEU A 146 -6.65 -2.62 9.73
N HIS A 147 -5.92 -3.55 10.34
CA HIS A 147 -6.34 -4.94 10.40
C HIS A 147 -7.24 -5.15 11.60
N LEU A 148 -8.46 -5.61 11.37
CA LEU A 148 -9.42 -5.95 12.42
C LEU A 148 -9.60 -7.46 12.47
N ASN A 149 -9.22 -8.08 13.59
CA ASN A 149 -9.54 -9.47 13.89
C ASN A 149 -10.81 -9.53 14.71
N LEU A 150 -11.82 -10.20 14.19
CA LEU A 150 -13.11 -10.40 14.84
C LEU A 150 -13.11 -11.77 15.53
N LEU A 151 -13.12 -11.78 16.84
CA LEU A 151 -13.08 -13.01 17.64
C LEU A 151 -14.45 -13.23 18.30
N PRO A 152 -15.25 -14.22 17.83
CA PRO A 152 -16.49 -14.56 18.50
C PRO A 152 -16.20 -15.19 19.87
N GLU A 153 -16.85 -14.69 20.90
CA GLU A 153 -16.84 -15.21 22.27
C GLU A 153 -18.25 -15.73 22.61
N THR A 154 -18.47 -16.24 23.80
CA THR A 154 -19.75 -16.89 24.16
C THR A 154 -20.96 -15.94 24.04
N THR A 155 -20.80 -14.65 24.36
CA THR A 155 -21.89 -13.66 24.40
C THR A 155 -21.62 -12.40 23.60
N ALA A 156 -20.43 -12.24 23.03
CA ALA A 156 -20.00 -11.04 22.34
C ALA A 156 -19.01 -11.36 21.22
N VAL A 157 -18.70 -10.35 20.42
CA VAL A 157 -17.58 -10.40 19.47
C VAL A 157 -16.51 -9.44 19.97
N ARG A 158 -15.30 -9.95 20.22
CA ARG A 158 -14.15 -9.12 20.54
C ARG A 158 -13.47 -8.67 19.27
N ILE A 159 -13.08 -7.38 19.19
CA ILE A 159 -12.34 -6.82 18.08
C ILE A 159 -10.90 -6.56 18.55
N LEU A 160 -9.94 -7.12 17.82
CA LEU A 160 -8.54 -6.77 17.95
C LEU A 160 -8.13 -5.98 16.71
N ALA A 161 -7.64 -4.76 16.93
CA ALA A 161 -7.12 -3.91 15.85
C ALA A 161 -5.61 -3.89 15.88
N GLU A 162 -5.00 -4.13 14.73
CA GLU A 162 -3.56 -4.04 14.56
C GLU A 162 -3.21 -3.21 13.33
N PRO A 163 -2.48 -2.14 13.58
CA PRO A 163 -2.25 -1.48 14.86
C PRO A 163 -3.50 -0.74 15.31
N LEU A 164 -3.59 -0.46 16.59
CA LEU A 164 -4.54 0.54 17.07
C LEU A 164 -3.82 1.90 17.13
N PRO A 165 -4.09 2.84 16.21
CA PRO A 165 -3.44 4.15 16.24
C PRO A 165 -3.84 4.91 17.51
N ALA A 166 -2.91 5.71 18.04
CA ALA A 166 -3.20 6.57 19.18
C ALA A 166 -4.37 7.52 18.87
N GLY A 167 -5.29 7.66 19.83
CA GLY A 167 -6.47 8.51 19.68
C GLY A 167 -7.61 7.90 18.86
N VAL A 168 -7.50 6.65 18.39
CA VAL A 168 -8.58 5.92 17.73
C VAL A 168 -9.29 5.02 18.74
N GLU A 169 -10.61 5.17 18.83
CA GLU A 169 -11.49 4.31 19.62
C GLU A 169 -12.32 3.41 18.70
N ILE A 170 -12.42 2.13 19.05
CA ILE A 170 -13.24 1.19 18.33
C ILE A 170 -14.61 1.08 19.01
N VAL A 171 -15.65 1.59 18.38
CA VAL A 171 -17.03 1.43 18.83
C VAL A 171 -17.56 0.10 18.30
N ASN A 172 -17.53 -0.94 19.12
CA ASN A 172 -18.00 -2.27 18.76
C ASN A 172 -19.54 -2.37 18.85
N LYS A 173 -20.19 -2.56 17.70
CA LYS A 173 -21.63 -2.77 17.58
C LYS A 173 -21.98 -4.14 16.99
N LEU A 174 -20.99 -5.06 16.91
CA LEU A 174 -21.20 -6.40 16.37
C LEU A 174 -22.03 -7.25 17.35
N GLN A 175 -22.89 -8.04 16.78
CA GLN A 175 -23.71 -9.02 17.50
C GLN A 175 -23.44 -10.41 16.95
N LEU A 176 -23.48 -11.41 17.82
CA LEU A 176 -23.46 -12.81 17.41
C LEU A 176 -24.79 -13.14 16.73
N SER A 177 -24.72 -13.92 15.67
CA SER A 177 -25.88 -14.42 14.96
C SER A 177 -25.77 -15.93 14.80
N ASP A 178 -26.87 -16.63 15.01
CA ASP A 178 -26.96 -18.07 14.73
C ASP A 178 -27.15 -18.36 13.22
N ALA A 179 -27.16 -17.36 12.40
CA ALA A 179 -27.27 -17.52 10.95
C ALA A 179 -26.10 -18.33 10.39
N LYS A 180 -26.40 -19.41 9.71
CA LYS A 180 -25.42 -20.31 9.06
C LYS A 180 -24.87 -19.76 7.73
N THR A 181 -25.35 -18.61 7.31
CA THR A 181 -24.96 -17.94 6.05
C THR A 181 -24.57 -16.50 6.31
N CYS A 182 -23.47 -16.08 5.71
CA CYS A 182 -23.08 -14.67 5.63
C CYS A 182 -23.80 -13.97 4.46
#